data_d6743812dc92ea5ad68a2cadb316f873
#
_entry.id   d6743812dc92ea5ad68a2cadb316f873
#
_cell.length_a   1.000
_cell.length_b   1.000
_cell.length_c   1.000
_cell.angle_alpha   90.00
_cell.angle_beta   90.00
_cell.angle_gamma   90.00
#
_symmetry.space_group_name_H-M   'P 1'
#
loop_
_entity.id
_entity.type
_entity.pdbx_description
1 polymer ?
#
loop_
_entity_poly.entity_id
_entity_poly.type
_entity_poly.pdbx_seq_one_letter_code
_entity_poly.pdbx_strand_id
1 'polypeptide(L)'
;MTEYKKVFLDTTPLIYFLDDDIHFGLKTRQIFEEILYNDRLLLTSVLTCMEYLVHPYRTNNQAKIKACADFLNDCHIPLLSINLEIATRAAQIRAAYKDFKSLDALQLATACVYGCDAFLTNDKQLRQFREIHCLTIDDWLTER
;
A
#
# COMPACT_ATOMS: atom_id res chain seq x y z
N MET A 1 4.96 -4.84 21.55
CA MET A 1 4.09 -4.38 20.45
C MET A 1 4.79 -3.28 19.67
N THR A 2 4.89 -3.45 18.36
CA THR A 2 5.55 -2.46 17.49
C THR A 2 4.51 -1.47 16.99
N GLU A 3 4.80 -0.20 17.12
CA GLU A 3 3.93 0.87 16.65
C GLU A 3 4.56 1.57 15.45
N TYR A 4 3.94 1.39 14.28
CA TYR A 4 4.39 2.04 13.05
C TYR A 4 3.68 3.39 12.92
N LYS A 5 4.44 4.43 12.64
CA LYS A 5 3.91 5.80 12.56
C LYS A 5 3.52 6.21 11.15
N LYS A 6 4.18 5.65 10.17
CA LYS A 6 4.03 6.05 8.77
C LYS A 6 4.01 4.80 7.89
N VAL A 7 2.80 4.40 7.49
CA VAL A 7 2.55 3.12 6.82
C VAL A 7 2.25 3.36 5.35
N PHE A 8 3.01 2.72 4.48
CA PHE A 8 2.72 2.73 3.05
C PHE A 8 1.71 1.62 2.72
N LEU A 9 0.68 1.98 1.98
CA LEU A 9 -0.37 1.07 1.55
C LEU A 9 -0.12 0.58 0.13
N ASP A 10 0.14 -0.73 -0.03
CA ASP A 10 0.24 -1.37 -1.34
C ASP A 10 -1.16 -1.57 -1.93
N THR A 11 -1.23 -1.91 -3.21
CA THR A 11 -2.50 -2.02 -3.94
C THR A 11 -3.40 -3.13 -3.41
N THR A 12 -2.87 -4.32 -3.12
CA THR A 12 -3.69 -5.47 -2.75
C THR A 12 -4.53 -5.24 -1.49
N PRO A 13 -3.99 -4.70 -0.39
CA PRO A 13 -4.82 -4.35 0.75
C PRO A 13 -5.93 -3.33 0.43
N LEU A 14 -5.66 -2.38 -0.45
CA LEU A 14 -6.69 -1.43 -0.88
C LEU A 14 -7.83 -2.15 -1.61
N ILE A 15 -7.49 -3.09 -2.50
CA ILE A 15 -8.48 -3.91 -3.20
C ILE A 15 -9.34 -4.69 -2.18
N TYR A 16 -8.70 -5.32 -1.20
CA TYR A 16 -9.42 -6.07 -0.17
C TYR A 16 -10.43 -5.21 0.57
N PHE A 17 -10.02 -4.00 0.90
CA PHE A 17 -10.88 -3.07 1.64
C PHE A 17 -12.03 -2.55 0.79
N LEU A 18 -11.74 -2.05 -0.41
CA LEU A 18 -12.75 -1.43 -1.28
C LEU A 18 -13.70 -2.43 -1.91
N ASP A 19 -13.24 -3.66 -2.17
CA ASP A 19 -14.04 -4.70 -2.79
C ASP A 19 -14.66 -5.67 -1.78
N ASP A 20 -14.52 -5.39 -0.49
CA ASP A 20 -15.04 -6.25 0.59
C ASP A 20 -14.63 -7.71 0.42
N ASP A 21 -13.32 -7.96 0.26
CA ASP A 21 -12.81 -9.31 0.08
C ASP A 21 -13.31 -10.24 1.19
N ILE A 22 -13.79 -11.42 0.80
CA ILE A 22 -14.41 -12.36 1.72
C ILE A 22 -13.45 -12.85 2.82
N HIS A 23 -12.16 -12.94 2.51
CA HIS A 23 -11.15 -13.44 3.47
C HIS A 23 -10.41 -12.32 4.21
N PHE A 24 -10.14 -11.21 3.54
CA PHE A 24 -9.26 -10.15 4.06
C PHE A 24 -9.93 -8.80 4.25
N GLY A 25 -11.15 -8.62 3.77
CA GLY A 25 -11.81 -7.31 3.82
C GLY A 25 -11.97 -6.76 5.23
N LEU A 26 -12.50 -7.55 6.16
CA LEU A 26 -12.70 -7.13 7.55
C LEU A 26 -11.36 -6.93 8.28
N LYS A 27 -10.40 -7.81 8.02
CA LYS A 27 -9.06 -7.70 8.62
C LYS A 27 -8.39 -6.40 8.18
N THR A 28 -8.47 -6.08 6.89
CA THR A 28 -7.88 -4.87 6.34
C THR A 28 -8.55 -3.63 6.90
N ARG A 29 -9.88 -3.63 7.02
CA ARG A 29 -10.62 -2.53 7.64
C ARG A 29 -10.14 -2.31 9.09
N GLN A 30 -9.97 -3.37 9.84
CA GLN A 30 -9.49 -3.31 11.22
C GLN A 30 -8.11 -2.64 11.29
N ILE A 31 -7.21 -2.99 10.37
CA ILE A 31 -5.87 -2.40 10.30
C ILE A 31 -5.96 -0.90 9.98
N PHE A 32 -6.76 -0.54 8.98
CA PHE A 32 -6.93 0.87 8.59
C PHE A 32 -7.49 1.70 9.74
N GLU A 33 -8.50 1.20 10.43
CA GLU A 33 -9.09 1.88 11.59
C GLU A 33 -8.05 2.05 12.70
N GLU A 34 -7.27 1.02 12.97
CA GLU A 34 -6.20 1.09 13.97
C GLU A 34 -5.20 2.18 13.64
N ILE A 35 -4.77 2.27 12.39
CA ILE A 35 -3.81 3.29 11.96
C ILE A 35 -4.43 4.69 12.06
N LEU A 36 -5.60 4.87 11.48
CA LEU A 36 -6.22 6.19 11.32
C LEU A 36 -6.75 6.77 12.63
N TYR A 37 -7.29 5.93 13.52
CA TYR A 37 -7.82 6.40 14.80
C TYR A 37 -6.74 6.67 15.85
N ASN A 38 -5.50 6.27 15.59
CA ASN A 38 -4.38 6.48 16.50
C ASN A 38 -3.40 7.54 15.99
N ASP A 39 -3.87 8.44 15.15
CA ASP A 39 -3.08 9.55 14.58
C ASP A 39 -1.82 9.08 13.87
N ARG A 40 -1.84 7.89 13.29
CA ARG A 40 -0.77 7.40 12.44
C ARG A 40 -1.09 7.72 10.99
N LEU A 41 -0.06 7.80 10.18
CA LEU A 41 -0.20 8.18 8.79
C LEU A 41 -0.26 6.95 7.89
N LEU A 42 -1.34 6.85 7.11
CA LEU A 42 -1.47 5.86 6.04
C LEU A 42 -1.35 6.62 4.72
N LEU A 43 -0.42 6.20 3.86
CA LEU A 43 -0.19 6.88 2.59
C LEU A 43 0.03 5.87 1.47
N THR A 44 -0.12 6.31 0.23
CA THR A 44 0.06 5.46 -0.93
C THR A 44 0.54 6.27 -2.13
N SER A 45 0.78 5.62 -3.28
CA SER A 45 1.24 6.30 -4.48
C SER A 45 0.17 6.34 -5.57
N VAL A 46 0.41 7.17 -6.58
CA VAL A 46 -0.45 7.24 -7.78
C VAL A 46 -0.51 5.90 -8.51
N LEU A 47 0.50 5.02 -8.35
CA LEU A 47 0.50 3.68 -8.94
C LEU A 47 -0.60 2.80 -8.35
N THR A 48 -0.86 2.94 -7.06
CA THR A 48 -1.94 2.20 -6.40
C THR A 48 -3.29 2.57 -7.00
N CYS A 49 -3.51 3.85 -7.27
CA CYS A 49 -4.72 4.30 -7.95
C CYS A 49 -4.85 3.67 -9.34
N MET A 50 -3.78 3.72 -10.12
CA MET A 50 -3.77 3.13 -11.46
C MET A 50 -4.10 1.63 -11.39
N GLU A 51 -3.43 0.90 -10.53
CA GLU A 51 -3.64 -0.54 -10.41
C GLU A 51 -5.06 -0.89 -9.95
N TYR A 52 -5.58 -0.18 -8.97
CA TYR A 52 -6.94 -0.42 -8.49
C TYR A 52 -7.98 -0.11 -9.57
N LEU A 53 -7.83 1.02 -10.26
CA LEU A 53 -8.86 1.54 -11.16
C LEU A 53 -8.98 0.79 -12.50
N VAL A 54 -7.99 -0.03 -12.86
CA VAL A 54 -8.05 -0.80 -14.12
C VAL A 54 -9.34 -1.62 -14.22
N HIS A 55 -9.65 -2.41 -13.20
CA HIS A 55 -10.83 -3.27 -13.24
C HIS A 55 -12.17 -2.49 -13.21
N PRO A 56 -12.36 -1.50 -12.32
CA PRO A 56 -13.56 -0.66 -12.37
C PRO A 56 -13.78 0.03 -13.71
N TYR A 57 -12.73 0.50 -14.37
CA TYR A 57 -12.88 1.08 -15.71
C TYR A 57 -13.24 0.02 -16.76
N ARG A 58 -12.64 -1.15 -16.71
CA ARG A 58 -12.97 -2.25 -17.65
C ARG A 58 -14.41 -2.70 -17.51
N THR A 59 -14.95 -2.66 -16.31
CA THR A 59 -16.33 -3.09 -16.04
C THR A 59 -17.31 -1.92 -16.00
N ASN A 60 -16.85 -0.70 -16.29
CA ASN A 60 -17.64 0.51 -16.25
C ASN A 60 -18.38 0.69 -14.91
N ASN A 61 -17.68 0.40 -13.82
CA ASN A 61 -18.23 0.45 -12.46
C ASN A 61 -17.96 1.82 -11.83
N GLN A 62 -18.86 2.77 -12.06
CA GLN A 62 -18.73 4.14 -11.56
C GLN A 62 -18.75 4.20 -10.03
N ALA A 63 -19.49 3.32 -9.39
CA ALA A 63 -19.58 3.29 -7.93
C ALA A 63 -18.22 2.96 -7.30
N LYS A 64 -17.47 2.02 -7.85
CA LYS A 64 -16.14 1.67 -7.36
C LYS A 64 -15.11 2.75 -7.65
N ILE A 65 -15.20 3.41 -8.81
CA ILE A 65 -14.32 4.54 -9.15
C ILE A 65 -14.51 5.64 -8.10
N LYS A 66 -15.77 5.99 -7.81
CA LYS A 66 -16.09 7.00 -6.82
C LYS A 66 -15.63 6.58 -5.41
N ALA A 67 -15.86 5.32 -5.03
CA ALA A 67 -15.49 4.82 -3.72
C ALA A 67 -13.98 4.93 -3.46
N CYS A 68 -13.15 4.68 -4.47
CA CYS A 68 -11.71 4.84 -4.35
C CYS A 68 -11.33 6.30 -4.08
N ALA A 69 -11.87 7.23 -4.87
CA ALA A 69 -11.61 8.66 -4.69
C ALA A 69 -12.10 9.13 -3.31
N ASP A 70 -13.29 8.72 -2.92
CA ASP A 70 -13.89 9.11 -1.63
C ASP A 70 -13.04 8.60 -0.45
N PHE A 71 -12.57 7.36 -0.51
CA PHE A 71 -11.74 6.80 0.54
C PHE A 71 -10.46 7.61 0.73
N LEU A 72 -9.75 7.89 -0.35
CA LEU A 72 -8.50 8.64 -0.29
C LEU A 72 -8.72 10.06 0.23
N ASN A 73 -9.80 10.70 -0.20
CA ASN A 73 -10.12 12.06 0.19
C ASN A 73 -10.63 12.15 1.63
N ASP A 74 -11.61 11.32 1.99
CA ASP A 74 -12.28 11.38 3.29
C ASP A 74 -11.35 10.95 4.43
N CYS A 75 -10.46 10.02 4.17
CA CYS A 75 -9.47 9.55 5.15
C CYS A 75 -8.17 10.35 5.12
N HIS A 76 -8.09 11.39 4.30
CA HIS A 76 -6.91 12.25 4.17
C HIS A 76 -5.63 11.45 3.90
N ILE A 77 -5.71 10.50 2.97
CA ILE A 77 -4.56 9.66 2.62
C ILE A 77 -3.71 10.39 1.59
N PRO A 78 -2.45 10.75 1.94
CA PRO A 78 -1.55 11.37 0.96
C PRO A 78 -1.32 10.46 -0.23
N LEU A 79 -1.46 11.03 -1.43
CA LEU A 79 -1.25 10.32 -2.68
C LEU A 79 0.07 10.81 -3.30
N LEU A 80 1.07 9.94 -3.28
CA LEU A 80 2.45 10.32 -3.61
C LEU A 80 2.73 10.16 -5.10
N SER A 81 3.38 11.16 -5.68
CA SER A 81 3.79 11.14 -7.09
C SER A 81 5.11 10.40 -7.27
N ILE A 82 5.32 9.85 -8.47
CA ILE A 82 6.55 9.17 -8.83
C ILE A 82 7.45 10.15 -9.59
N ASN A 83 8.67 10.32 -9.12
CA ASN A 83 9.64 11.24 -9.70
C ASN A 83 10.96 10.50 -10.02
N LEU A 84 11.97 11.25 -10.51
CA LEU A 84 13.26 10.66 -10.88
C LEU A 84 13.98 10.04 -9.68
N GLU A 85 13.91 10.66 -8.51
CA GLU A 85 14.53 10.13 -7.29
C GLU A 85 13.95 8.74 -6.95
N ILE A 86 12.63 8.61 -7.01
CA ILE A 86 11.94 7.34 -6.77
C ILE A 86 12.31 6.31 -7.84
N ALA A 87 12.32 6.71 -9.11
CA ALA A 87 12.68 5.80 -10.21
C ALA A 87 14.11 5.28 -10.07
N THR A 88 15.05 6.14 -9.68
CA THR A 88 16.44 5.77 -9.44
C THR A 88 16.54 4.77 -8.29
N ARG A 89 15.84 5.04 -7.19
CA ARG A 89 15.82 4.13 -6.04
C ARG A 89 15.21 2.78 -6.42
N ALA A 90 14.15 2.78 -7.20
CA ALA A 90 13.51 1.56 -7.69
C ALA A 90 14.48 0.73 -8.56
N ALA A 91 15.27 1.38 -9.39
CA ALA A 91 16.30 0.70 -10.19
C ALA A 91 17.33 0.00 -9.30
N GLN A 92 17.77 0.66 -8.23
CA GLN A 92 18.69 0.07 -7.26
C GLN A 92 18.08 -1.13 -6.56
N ILE A 93 16.81 -1.04 -6.18
CA ILE A 93 16.09 -2.14 -5.53
C ILE A 93 15.99 -3.34 -6.48
N ARG A 94 15.61 -3.12 -7.72
CA ARG A 94 15.52 -4.21 -8.71
C ARG A 94 16.86 -4.85 -9.00
N ALA A 95 17.93 -4.06 -8.99
CA ALA A 95 19.29 -4.59 -9.20
C ALA A 95 19.70 -5.53 -8.06
N ALA A 96 19.26 -5.23 -6.82
CA ALA A 96 19.59 -6.02 -5.63
C ALA A 96 18.63 -7.20 -5.42
N TYR A 97 17.36 -7.05 -5.80
CA TYR A 97 16.31 -8.06 -5.57
C TYR A 97 15.73 -8.50 -6.92
N LYS A 98 16.32 -9.55 -7.49
CA LYS A 98 16.03 -9.99 -8.86
C LYS A 98 14.58 -10.38 -9.12
N ASP A 99 13.90 -10.88 -8.09
CA ASP A 99 12.53 -11.39 -8.21
C ASP A 99 11.46 -10.31 -8.06
N PHE A 100 11.83 -9.09 -7.70
CA PHE A 100 10.85 -8.01 -7.58
C PHE A 100 10.48 -7.47 -8.94
N LYS A 101 9.17 -7.26 -9.15
CA LYS A 101 8.65 -6.64 -10.36
C LYS A 101 8.85 -5.13 -10.31
N SER A 102 8.73 -4.48 -11.47
CA SER A 102 8.93 -3.03 -11.58
C SER A 102 7.99 -2.25 -10.67
N LEU A 103 6.71 -2.62 -10.62
CA LEU A 103 5.74 -1.92 -9.77
C LEU A 103 6.03 -2.13 -8.28
N ASP A 104 6.44 -3.33 -7.88
CA ASP A 104 6.84 -3.59 -6.50
C ASP A 104 8.00 -2.69 -6.08
N ALA A 105 9.02 -2.61 -6.95
CA ALA A 105 10.20 -1.78 -6.68
C ALA A 105 9.83 -0.29 -6.60
N LEU A 106 8.95 0.18 -7.47
CA LEU A 106 8.49 1.57 -7.44
C LEU A 106 7.72 1.89 -6.15
N GLN A 107 6.87 0.98 -5.71
CA GLN A 107 6.13 1.15 -4.47
C GLN A 107 7.06 1.16 -3.25
N LEU A 108 8.00 0.21 -3.19
CA LEU A 108 8.99 0.15 -2.12
C LEU A 108 9.88 1.40 -2.12
N ALA A 109 10.32 1.83 -3.30
CA ALA A 109 11.13 3.05 -3.44
C ALA A 109 10.38 4.29 -2.95
N THR A 110 9.09 4.40 -3.29
CA THR A 110 8.25 5.51 -2.84
C THR A 110 8.17 5.52 -1.31
N ALA A 111 7.93 4.35 -0.72
CA ALA A 111 7.87 4.23 0.72
C ALA A 111 9.19 4.63 1.39
N CYS A 112 10.33 4.24 0.81
CA CYS A 112 11.66 4.61 1.34
C CYS A 112 11.89 6.11 1.26
N VAL A 113 11.65 6.71 0.09
CA VAL A 113 11.91 8.13 -0.13
C VAL A 113 11.07 9.01 0.79
N TYR A 114 9.84 8.62 1.05
CA TYR A 114 8.94 9.38 1.94
C TYR A 114 9.07 8.97 3.41
N GLY A 115 10.03 8.12 3.75
CA GLY A 115 10.36 7.81 5.13
C GLY A 115 9.34 6.94 5.87
N CYS A 116 8.67 6.05 5.16
CA CYS A 116 7.73 5.11 5.79
C CYS A 116 8.49 4.08 6.63
N ASP A 117 7.93 3.72 7.77
CA ASP A 117 8.51 2.70 8.66
C ASP A 117 7.86 1.34 8.50
N ALA A 118 6.72 1.27 7.80
CA ALA A 118 6.07 0.01 7.47
C ALA A 118 5.47 0.05 6.06
N PHE A 119 5.39 -1.12 5.45
CA PHE A 119 4.83 -1.32 4.11
C PHE A 119 3.78 -2.44 4.22
N LEU A 120 2.52 -2.08 4.10
CA LEU A 120 1.40 -3.02 4.22
C LEU A 120 1.06 -3.61 2.85
N THR A 121 1.24 -4.91 2.71
CA THR A 121 1.07 -5.65 1.46
C THR A 121 0.34 -6.97 1.73
N ASN A 122 0.19 -7.80 0.72
CA ASN A 122 -0.13 -9.22 0.93
C ASN A 122 0.77 -10.13 0.09
N ASP A 123 1.84 -9.58 -0.45
CA ASP A 123 2.86 -10.33 -1.18
C ASP A 123 4.00 -10.70 -0.23
N LYS A 124 4.02 -11.96 0.17
CA LYS A 124 5.01 -12.49 1.11
C LYS A 124 6.45 -12.34 0.60
N GLN A 125 6.64 -12.30 -0.70
CA GLN A 125 7.95 -12.16 -1.31
C GLN A 125 8.61 -10.83 -0.94
N LEU A 126 7.82 -9.78 -0.69
CA LEU A 126 8.33 -8.46 -0.33
C LEU A 126 8.95 -8.43 1.07
N ARG A 127 8.72 -9.45 1.90
CA ARG A 127 9.38 -9.58 3.21
C ARG A 127 10.90 -9.66 3.10
N GLN A 128 11.43 -10.00 1.92
CA GLN A 128 12.88 -10.04 1.68
C GLN A 128 13.51 -8.64 1.73
N PHE A 129 12.72 -7.60 1.49
CA PHE A 129 13.20 -6.23 1.51
C PHE A 129 13.38 -5.78 2.97
N ARG A 130 14.60 -5.39 3.33
CA ARG A 130 14.99 -5.16 4.73
C ARG A 130 15.02 -3.70 5.17
N GLU A 131 14.90 -2.76 4.23
CA GLU A 131 15.01 -1.35 4.57
C GLU A 131 13.74 -0.78 5.19
N ILE A 132 12.59 -1.43 4.97
CA ILE A 132 11.32 -1.11 5.60
C ILE A 132 10.71 -2.41 6.09
N HIS A 133 9.96 -2.36 7.18
CA HIS A 133 9.26 -3.52 7.68
C HIS A 133 8.06 -3.84 6.78
N CYS A 134 8.19 -4.83 5.89
CA CYS A 134 7.12 -5.27 5.01
C CYS A 134 6.25 -6.31 5.72
N LEU A 135 4.96 -6.01 5.84
CA LEU A 135 4.01 -6.81 6.60
C LEU A 135 2.82 -7.19 5.72
N THR A 136 2.46 -8.47 5.75
CA THR A 136 1.18 -8.89 5.20
C THR A 136 0.06 -8.52 6.16
N ILE A 137 -1.19 -8.68 5.72
CA ILE A 137 -2.36 -8.46 6.58
C ILE A 137 -2.26 -9.33 7.85
N ASP A 138 -1.97 -10.62 7.68
CA ASP A 138 -1.86 -11.54 8.82
C ASP A 138 -0.65 -11.22 9.70
N ASP A 139 0.47 -10.79 9.12
CA ASP A 139 1.64 -10.36 9.89
C ASP A 139 1.29 -9.20 10.83
N TRP A 140 0.59 -8.20 10.30
CA TRP A 140 0.19 -7.04 11.09
C TRP A 140 -0.64 -7.44 12.29
N LEU A 141 -1.63 -8.29 12.07
CA LEU A 141 -2.53 -8.73 13.14
C LEU A 141 -1.84 -9.62 14.16
N THR A 142 -0.82 -10.36 13.76
CA THR A 142 -0.06 -11.25 14.63
C THR A 142 0.94 -10.50 15.50
N GLU A 143 1.53 -9.41 15.01
CA GLU A 143 2.54 -8.64 15.74
C GLU A 143 1.97 -7.77 16.87
N ARG A 144 0.69 -7.63 16.96
CA ARG A 144 0.02 -6.75 17.94
C ARG A 144 0.22 -7.19 19.37
#